data_9133cf3e44cc592257e141424ed41eeb
#
_entry.id   9133cf3e44cc592257e141424ed41eeb
#
_cell.length_a   1.000
_cell.length_b   1.000
_cell.length_c   1.000
_cell.angle_alpha   90.00
_cell.angle_beta   90.00
_cell.angle_gamma   90.00
#
_symmetry.space_group_name_H-M   'P 1'
#
loop_
_entity.id
_entity.type
_entity.pdbx_description
1 polymer ?
#
loop_
_entity_poly.entity_id
_entity_poly.type
_entity_poly.pdbx_seq_one_letter_code
_entity_poly.pdbx_strand_id
1 'polypeptide(L)'
;MEIMGESKDEKEEEYEDHLKEPTFSYEEIENYNYDMVNEDYTFEIEIKQKSFKKIINRIAFSAHLDESKNVLNGVYFTKDEDSKLLFVSTNGHRMSICKTEVTVEEDVNFIVPVKIFNFLKHLMSGEGLVKIKSSDKKFYVEFDNYKIACSLISGNYPDYKSIIPKEQKINL
;
A
#
# COMPACT_ATOMS: atom_id res chain seq x y z
N MET A 1 -8.37 37.69 -45.21
CA MET A 1 -7.76 37.29 -43.93
C MET A 1 -8.73 36.27 -43.31
N GLU A 2 -8.56 34.99 -43.76
CA GLU A 2 -9.42 33.86 -43.37
C GLU A 2 -8.86 33.24 -42.13
N ILE A 3 -9.69 33.19 -41.10
CA ILE A 3 -9.41 32.46 -39.84
C ILE A 3 -9.88 31.05 -40.10
N MET A 4 -8.94 30.11 -40.29
CA MET A 4 -9.25 28.69 -40.36
C MET A 4 -9.66 28.24 -38.95
N GLY A 5 -10.92 27.88 -38.79
CA GLY A 5 -11.43 27.23 -37.58
C GLY A 5 -11.02 25.76 -37.59
N GLU A 6 -10.31 25.33 -36.55
CA GLU A 6 -10.10 23.91 -36.27
C GLU A 6 -11.46 23.23 -36.03
N SER A 7 -11.67 22.11 -36.73
CA SER A 7 -12.94 21.39 -36.66
C SER A 7 -13.13 20.75 -35.25
N LYS A 8 -14.38 20.81 -34.80
CA LYS A 8 -14.77 20.21 -33.51
C LYS A 8 -14.53 18.69 -33.47
N ASP A 9 -14.48 18.07 -34.64
CA ASP A 9 -14.39 16.61 -34.78
C ASP A 9 -12.99 16.06 -34.41
N GLU A 10 -11.90 16.84 -34.65
CA GLU A 10 -10.55 16.40 -34.22
C GLU A 10 -10.33 16.40 -32.70
N LYS A 11 -11.08 17.21 -31.96
CA LYS A 11 -10.97 17.24 -30.48
C LYS A 11 -11.79 16.14 -29.79
N GLU A 12 -12.83 15.64 -30.45
CA GLU A 12 -13.63 14.51 -29.94
C GLU A 12 -12.89 13.17 -30.15
N GLU A 13 -12.17 12.98 -31.26
CA GLU A 13 -11.37 11.77 -31.47
C GLU A 13 -10.17 11.65 -30.53
N GLU A 14 -9.52 12.77 -30.17
CA GLU A 14 -8.39 12.76 -29.24
C GLU A 14 -8.82 12.46 -27.78
N TYR A 15 -10.08 12.72 -27.43
CA TYR A 15 -10.62 12.47 -26.09
C TYR A 15 -11.09 11.02 -25.88
N GLU A 16 -11.53 10.33 -26.95
CA GLU A 16 -11.96 8.93 -26.89
C GLU A 16 -10.80 7.93 -26.81
N ASP A 17 -9.60 8.27 -27.29
CA ASP A 17 -8.44 7.37 -27.26
C ASP A 17 -7.83 7.19 -25.86
N HIS A 18 -8.12 8.10 -24.92
CA HIS A 18 -7.71 7.99 -23.51
C HIS A 18 -8.66 7.15 -22.65
N LEU A 19 -9.80 6.72 -23.17
CA LEU A 19 -10.81 5.93 -22.47
C LEU A 19 -10.83 4.45 -22.86
N LYS A 20 -9.91 4.00 -23.69
CA LYS A 20 -9.76 2.55 -23.96
C LYS A 20 -9.28 1.86 -22.69
N GLU A 21 -10.20 1.16 -22.02
CA GLU A 21 -9.85 0.23 -20.94
C GLU A 21 -8.79 -0.74 -21.47
N PRO A 22 -7.71 -0.99 -20.71
CA PRO A 22 -6.70 -1.95 -21.11
C PRO A 22 -7.37 -3.33 -21.21
N THR A 23 -7.58 -3.80 -22.42
CA THR A 23 -8.05 -5.17 -22.68
C THR A 23 -6.88 -6.12 -22.48
N PHE A 24 -6.82 -6.75 -21.32
CA PHE A 24 -5.88 -7.84 -21.07
C PHE A 24 -6.37 -9.11 -21.76
N SER A 25 -5.49 -9.83 -22.45
CA SER A 25 -5.81 -11.15 -22.96
C SER A 25 -5.93 -12.16 -21.84
N TYR A 26 -6.70 -13.23 -22.06
CA TYR A 26 -6.80 -14.32 -21.07
C TYR A 26 -5.43 -14.95 -20.73
N GLU A 27 -4.50 -14.99 -21.67
CA GLU A 27 -3.12 -15.45 -21.46
C GLU A 27 -2.31 -14.52 -20.55
N GLU A 28 -2.52 -13.20 -20.64
CA GLU A 28 -1.87 -12.23 -19.73
C GLU A 28 -2.41 -12.38 -18.30
N ILE A 29 -3.70 -12.70 -18.12
CA ILE A 29 -4.31 -12.94 -16.81
C ILE A 29 -3.81 -14.27 -16.21
N GLU A 30 -3.66 -15.34 -17.02
CA GLU A 30 -3.11 -16.62 -16.56
C GLU A 30 -1.62 -16.50 -16.20
N ASN A 31 -0.83 -15.77 -16.98
CA ASN A 31 0.57 -15.49 -16.67
C ASN A 31 0.73 -14.62 -15.41
N TYR A 32 -0.17 -13.67 -15.17
CA TYR A 32 -0.17 -12.86 -13.94
C TYR A 32 -0.45 -13.73 -12.69
N ASN A 33 -1.35 -14.71 -12.80
CA ASN A 33 -1.59 -15.69 -11.73
C ASN A 33 -0.40 -16.63 -11.51
N TYR A 34 0.36 -16.96 -12.56
CA TYR A 34 1.52 -17.84 -12.48
C TYR A 34 2.68 -17.21 -11.71
N ASP A 35 2.95 -15.93 -11.90
CA ASP A 35 4.00 -15.22 -11.19
C ASP A 35 3.73 -15.12 -9.67
N MET A 36 2.46 -15.12 -9.26
CA MET A 36 2.09 -15.09 -7.83
C MET A 36 2.29 -16.45 -7.12
N VAL A 37 2.37 -17.55 -7.86
CA VAL A 37 2.46 -18.91 -7.29
C VAL A 37 3.91 -19.34 -7.05
N ASN A 38 4.88 -18.75 -7.76
CA ASN A 38 6.28 -19.17 -7.78
C ASN A 38 7.26 -18.17 -7.11
N GLU A 39 6.76 -17.16 -6.40
CA GLU A 39 7.67 -16.25 -5.68
C GLU A 39 8.04 -16.81 -4.29
N ASP A 40 9.31 -16.71 -3.94
CA ASP A 40 9.81 -16.97 -2.59
C ASP A 40 9.38 -15.80 -1.69
N TYR A 41 8.39 -16.06 -0.84
CA TYR A 41 7.94 -15.08 0.13
C TYR A 41 8.89 -15.03 1.31
N THR A 42 9.37 -13.83 1.64
CA THR A 42 10.21 -13.55 2.81
C THR A 42 9.38 -13.21 4.03
N PHE A 43 8.10 -12.96 3.86
CA PHE A 43 7.15 -12.61 4.92
C PHE A 43 5.76 -13.12 4.58
N GLU A 44 5.07 -13.73 5.55
CA GLU A 44 3.67 -14.16 5.41
C GLU A 44 2.94 -14.09 6.75
N ILE A 45 1.75 -13.47 6.76
CA ILE A 45 0.84 -13.45 7.93
C ILE A 45 -0.61 -13.59 7.50
N GLU A 46 -1.44 -14.02 8.45
CA GLU A 46 -2.90 -13.92 8.35
C GLU A 46 -3.46 -13.02 9.45
N ILE A 47 -4.41 -12.16 9.08
CA ILE A 47 -5.07 -11.23 10.01
C ILE A 47 -6.57 -11.13 9.65
N LYS A 48 -7.43 -10.91 10.65
CA LYS A 48 -8.86 -10.67 10.40
C LYS A 48 -9.06 -9.41 9.57
N GLN A 49 -9.89 -9.46 8.52
CA GLN A 49 -10.21 -8.31 7.66
C GLN A 49 -10.62 -7.08 8.48
N LYS A 50 -11.50 -7.27 9.48
CA LYS A 50 -11.94 -6.20 10.39
C LYS A 50 -10.79 -5.52 11.13
N SER A 51 -9.79 -6.29 11.57
CA SER A 51 -8.61 -5.76 12.25
C SER A 51 -7.71 -5.01 11.28
N PHE A 52 -7.50 -5.55 10.09
CA PHE A 52 -6.68 -4.91 9.06
C PHE A 52 -7.30 -3.60 8.55
N LYS A 53 -8.62 -3.56 8.33
CA LYS A 53 -9.33 -2.30 8.02
C LYS A 53 -9.14 -1.23 9.10
N LYS A 54 -9.17 -1.60 10.38
CA LYS A 54 -8.91 -0.67 11.48
C LYS A 54 -7.48 -0.14 11.43
N ILE A 55 -6.49 -1.01 11.15
CA ILE A 55 -5.10 -0.62 10.98
C ILE A 55 -4.98 0.37 9.84
N ILE A 56 -5.49 0.04 8.65
CA ILE A 56 -5.46 0.91 7.47
C ILE A 56 -6.02 2.30 7.80
N ASN A 57 -7.19 2.37 8.44
CA ASN A 57 -7.81 3.64 8.79
C ASN A 57 -6.96 4.49 9.76
N ARG A 58 -6.13 3.85 10.59
CA ARG A 58 -5.25 4.53 11.54
C ARG A 58 -3.94 5.00 10.95
N ILE A 59 -3.46 4.34 9.90
CA ILE A 59 -2.13 4.62 9.32
C ILE A 59 -2.20 5.43 8.02
N ALA A 60 -3.17 5.15 7.13
CA ALA A 60 -3.17 5.69 5.78
C ALA A 60 -3.21 7.24 5.73
N PHE A 61 -3.88 7.89 6.69
CA PHE A 61 -4.02 9.35 6.70
C PHE A 61 -2.71 10.08 7.05
N SER A 62 -1.74 9.42 7.66
CA SER A 62 -0.47 10.02 8.08
C SER A 62 0.62 9.92 7.01
N ALA A 63 0.45 9.09 6.00
CA ALA A 63 1.39 9.00 4.89
C ALA A 63 1.35 10.26 4.01
N HIS A 64 2.46 10.54 3.33
CA HIS A 64 2.52 11.60 2.34
C HIS A 64 1.76 11.19 1.09
N LEU A 65 0.99 12.12 0.49
CA LEU A 65 0.21 11.83 -0.71
C LEU A 65 0.98 12.11 -2.01
N ASP A 66 2.03 12.92 -1.94
CA ASP A 66 2.85 13.31 -3.08
C ASP A 66 3.90 12.22 -3.37
N GLU A 67 3.88 11.68 -4.58
CA GLU A 67 4.80 10.65 -5.05
C GLU A 67 6.26 11.12 -5.14
N SER A 68 6.50 12.43 -5.15
CA SER A 68 7.85 12.99 -5.13
C SER A 68 8.64 12.65 -3.85
N LYS A 69 7.93 12.36 -2.75
CA LYS A 69 8.52 11.92 -1.47
C LYS A 69 8.40 10.41 -1.29
N ASN A 70 9.06 9.68 -2.15
CA ASN A 70 8.93 8.26 -2.39
C ASN A 70 8.74 7.41 -1.12
N VAL A 71 9.67 7.40 -0.17
CA VAL A 71 9.58 6.56 1.03
C VAL A 71 8.49 6.99 2.00
N LEU A 72 8.13 8.28 2.07
CA LEU A 72 7.05 8.80 2.93
C LEU A 72 5.66 8.61 2.32
N ASN A 73 5.57 8.30 1.02
CA ASN A 73 4.33 7.93 0.34
C ASN A 73 3.92 6.48 0.63
N GLY A 74 4.56 5.85 1.59
CA GLY A 74 4.34 4.46 1.95
C GLY A 74 4.04 4.24 3.43
N VAL A 75 3.58 3.03 3.72
CA VAL A 75 3.46 2.47 5.05
C VAL A 75 4.64 1.54 5.27
N TYR A 76 5.38 1.78 6.31
CA TYR A 76 6.53 0.98 6.70
C TYR A 76 6.09 -0.16 7.61
N PHE A 77 6.44 -1.37 7.21
CA PHE A 77 6.27 -2.60 7.98
C PHE A 77 7.57 -2.90 8.71
N THR A 78 7.46 -3.09 10.01
CA THR A 78 8.59 -3.44 10.88
C THR A 78 8.10 -4.21 12.10
N LYS A 79 8.99 -4.56 13.01
CA LYS A 79 8.64 -5.16 14.30
C LYS A 79 9.25 -4.39 15.46
N ASP A 80 8.63 -4.51 16.63
CA ASP A 80 9.18 -3.98 17.87
C ASP A 80 10.15 -4.98 18.56
N GLU A 81 10.59 -4.62 19.75
CA GLU A 81 11.51 -5.44 20.56
C GLU A 81 10.88 -6.77 21.04
N ASP A 82 9.53 -6.79 21.13
CA ASP A 82 8.76 -7.99 21.48
C ASP A 82 8.38 -8.84 20.24
N SER A 83 8.99 -8.56 19.08
CA SER A 83 8.67 -9.20 17.78
C SER A 83 7.22 -8.98 17.34
N LYS A 84 6.54 -7.93 17.81
CA LYS A 84 5.19 -7.57 17.36
C LYS A 84 5.25 -6.74 16.09
N LEU A 85 4.42 -7.11 15.11
CA LEU A 85 4.32 -6.38 13.85
C LEU A 85 3.81 -4.95 14.08
N LEU A 86 4.54 -3.98 13.54
CA LEU A 86 4.22 -2.56 13.53
C LEU A 86 3.97 -2.08 12.11
N PHE A 87 3.00 -1.16 12.00
CA PHE A 87 2.75 -0.37 10.81
C PHE A 87 3.05 1.09 11.14
N VAL A 88 3.93 1.72 10.39
CA VAL A 88 4.34 3.10 10.61
C VAL A 88 4.09 3.92 9.35
N SER A 89 3.54 5.11 9.50
CA SER A 89 3.38 6.06 8.42
C SER A 89 3.63 7.49 8.92
N THR A 90 4.24 8.31 8.07
CA THR A 90 4.48 9.74 8.38
C THR A 90 4.56 10.56 7.10
N ASN A 91 4.22 11.84 7.20
CA ASN A 91 4.47 12.83 6.14
C ASN A 91 5.47 13.91 6.58
N GLY A 92 6.16 13.70 7.71
CA GLY A 92 7.08 14.65 8.31
C GLY A 92 6.44 15.63 9.30
N HIS A 93 5.11 15.82 9.28
CA HIS A 93 4.37 16.69 10.21
C HIS A 93 3.52 15.91 11.21
N ARG A 94 3.09 14.74 10.84
CA ARG A 94 2.31 13.81 11.68
C ARG A 94 2.81 12.39 11.43
N MET A 95 2.63 11.54 12.44
CA MET A 95 3.03 10.14 12.39
C MET A 95 1.95 9.28 13.03
N SER A 96 1.75 8.11 12.46
CA SER A 96 0.93 7.05 13.04
C SER A 96 1.76 5.79 13.18
N ILE A 97 1.67 5.18 14.36
CA ILE A 97 2.25 3.86 14.65
C ILE A 97 1.10 2.98 15.12
N CYS A 98 0.92 1.85 14.47
CA CYS A 98 -0.08 0.87 14.86
C CYS A 98 0.62 -0.45 15.21
N LYS A 99 0.67 -0.79 16.50
CA LYS A 99 1.15 -2.08 17.00
C LYS A 99 0.02 -3.11 16.90
N THR A 100 0.36 -4.31 16.48
CA THR A 100 -0.56 -5.45 16.41
C THR A 100 -0.20 -6.48 17.47
N GLU A 101 -1.08 -7.47 17.65
CA GLU A 101 -0.79 -8.65 18.47
C GLU A 101 -0.09 -9.76 17.67
N VAL A 102 0.09 -9.55 16.36
CA VAL A 102 0.77 -10.52 15.49
C VAL A 102 2.26 -10.54 15.82
N THR A 103 2.77 -11.71 16.18
CA THR A 103 4.20 -11.93 16.38
C THR A 103 4.82 -12.40 15.06
N VAL A 104 5.95 -11.84 14.69
CA VAL A 104 6.70 -12.17 13.47
C VAL A 104 8.15 -12.50 13.85
N GLU A 105 8.62 -13.67 13.40
CA GLU A 105 9.99 -14.11 13.68
C GLU A 105 10.95 -13.56 12.64
N GLU A 106 10.50 -13.46 11.40
CA GLU A 106 11.27 -12.97 10.26
C GLU A 106 11.66 -11.50 10.44
N ASP A 107 12.68 -11.08 9.71
CA ASP A 107 13.03 -9.66 9.65
C ASP A 107 12.05 -8.92 8.75
N VAL A 108 11.34 -7.97 9.34
CA VAL A 108 10.30 -7.17 8.67
C VAL A 108 10.81 -5.76 8.47
N ASN A 109 11.14 -5.42 7.24
CA ASN A 109 11.72 -4.13 6.87
C ASN A 109 11.39 -3.78 5.42
N PHE A 110 10.13 -3.38 5.16
CA PHE A 110 9.72 -3.00 3.81
C PHE A 110 8.65 -1.91 3.82
N ILE A 111 8.55 -1.19 2.70
CA ILE A 111 7.65 -0.04 2.54
C ILE A 111 6.63 -0.35 1.44
N VAL A 112 5.35 -0.27 1.79
CA VAL A 112 4.23 -0.53 0.89
C VAL A 112 3.55 0.79 0.51
N PRO A 113 3.32 1.08 -0.79
CA PRO A 113 2.65 2.30 -1.22
C PRO A 113 1.31 2.53 -0.54
N VAL A 114 1.06 3.73 -0.02
CA VAL A 114 -0.19 4.03 0.70
C VAL A 114 -1.44 3.90 -0.18
N LYS A 115 -1.31 4.07 -1.49
CA LYS A 115 -2.41 3.91 -2.46
C LYS A 115 -3.08 2.55 -2.36
N ILE A 116 -2.31 1.46 -2.15
CA ILE A 116 -2.88 0.12 -2.05
C ILE A 116 -3.81 0.00 -0.85
N PHE A 117 -3.46 0.59 0.30
CA PHE A 117 -4.29 0.54 1.50
C PHE A 117 -5.60 1.31 1.33
N ASN A 118 -5.55 2.45 0.63
CA ASN A 118 -6.75 3.22 0.28
C ASN A 118 -7.69 2.41 -0.62
N PHE A 119 -7.15 1.61 -1.52
CA PHE A 119 -7.92 0.72 -2.37
C PHE A 119 -8.49 -0.47 -1.58
N LEU A 120 -7.66 -1.17 -0.80
CA LEU A 120 -8.05 -2.35 -0.01
C LEU A 120 -9.19 -2.07 0.96
N LYS A 121 -9.21 -0.91 1.62
CA LYS A 121 -10.27 -0.58 2.58
C LYS A 121 -11.67 -0.54 1.97
N HIS A 122 -11.77 -0.24 0.65
CA HIS A 122 -13.05 -0.21 -0.05
C HIS A 122 -13.49 -1.60 -0.52
N LEU A 123 -12.55 -2.48 -0.84
CA LEU A 123 -12.84 -3.83 -1.33
C LEU A 123 -13.17 -4.81 -0.21
N MET A 124 -12.48 -4.73 0.94
CA MET A 124 -12.69 -5.66 2.04
C MET A 124 -14.10 -5.53 2.64
N SER A 125 -14.82 -6.64 2.78
CA SER A 125 -16.13 -6.70 3.45
C SER A 125 -16.00 -6.41 4.96
N GLY A 126 -14.89 -6.82 5.57
CA GLY A 126 -14.63 -6.80 7.01
C GLY A 126 -14.88 -8.14 7.69
N GLU A 127 -15.29 -9.14 6.95
CA GLU A 127 -15.46 -10.53 7.39
C GLU A 127 -14.32 -11.41 6.85
N GLY A 128 -14.03 -12.51 7.53
CA GLY A 128 -12.99 -13.45 7.12
C GLY A 128 -11.55 -12.98 7.44
N LEU A 129 -10.61 -13.61 6.73
CA LEU A 129 -9.17 -13.41 6.89
C LEU A 129 -8.58 -12.68 5.67
N VAL A 130 -7.50 -11.98 5.91
CA VAL A 130 -6.61 -11.43 4.89
C VAL A 130 -5.26 -12.11 5.05
N LYS A 131 -4.77 -12.69 3.97
CA LYS A 131 -3.40 -13.19 3.88
C LYS A 131 -2.53 -12.10 3.27
N ILE A 132 -1.47 -11.76 3.96
CA ILE A 132 -0.51 -10.72 3.57
C ILE A 132 0.84 -11.39 3.40
N LYS A 133 1.45 -11.19 2.23
CA LYS A 133 2.77 -11.72 1.91
C LYS A 133 3.65 -10.63 1.33
N SER A 134 4.95 -10.83 1.45
CA SER A 134 5.96 -9.99 0.80
C SER A 134 7.10 -10.84 0.27
N SER A 135 7.60 -10.49 -0.90
CA SER A 135 8.90 -10.87 -1.41
C SER A 135 9.85 -9.67 -1.32
N ASP A 136 11.07 -9.79 -1.84
CA ASP A 136 12.05 -8.70 -1.86
C ASP A 136 11.58 -7.45 -2.61
N LYS A 137 10.65 -7.60 -3.56
CA LYS A 137 10.24 -6.52 -4.47
C LYS A 137 8.75 -6.23 -4.49
N LYS A 138 7.93 -7.18 -4.04
CA LYS A 138 6.48 -7.09 -4.19
C LYS A 138 5.76 -7.38 -2.87
N PHE A 139 4.61 -6.78 -2.73
CA PHE A 139 3.65 -6.96 -1.65
C PHE A 139 2.38 -7.59 -2.20
N TYR A 140 1.83 -8.57 -1.51
CA TYR A 140 0.67 -9.34 -1.93
C TYR A 140 -0.38 -9.35 -0.83
N VAL A 141 -1.64 -9.26 -1.24
CA VAL A 141 -2.80 -9.37 -0.35
C VAL A 141 -3.83 -10.28 -0.97
N GLU A 142 -4.25 -11.30 -0.24
CA GLU A 142 -5.29 -12.24 -0.66
C GLU A 142 -6.43 -12.23 0.37
N PHE A 143 -7.65 -12.04 -0.09
CA PHE A 143 -8.87 -12.11 0.74
C PHE A 143 -10.08 -12.33 -0.16
N ASP A 144 -11.07 -13.06 0.34
CA ASP A 144 -12.25 -13.44 -0.43
C ASP A 144 -11.84 -14.04 -1.79
N ASN A 145 -12.25 -13.42 -2.89
CA ASN A 145 -11.85 -13.80 -4.26
C ASN A 145 -10.81 -12.84 -4.86
N TYR A 146 -10.22 -11.94 -4.05
CA TYR A 146 -9.23 -10.97 -4.51
C TYR A 146 -7.82 -11.44 -4.25
N LYS A 147 -6.97 -11.29 -5.26
CA LYS A 147 -5.51 -11.40 -5.18
C LYS A 147 -4.92 -10.12 -5.76
N ILE A 148 -4.22 -9.36 -4.93
CA ILE A 148 -3.73 -8.03 -5.27
C ILE A 148 -2.25 -8.00 -4.98
N ALA A 149 -1.47 -7.50 -5.95
CA ALA A 149 -0.03 -7.29 -5.81
C ALA A 149 0.36 -5.86 -6.13
N CYS A 150 1.40 -5.36 -5.48
CA CYS A 150 2.04 -4.10 -5.86
C CYS A 150 3.55 -4.17 -5.60
N SER A 151 4.30 -3.31 -6.29
CA SER A 151 5.73 -3.16 -6.02
C SER A 151 5.97 -2.47 -4.68
N LEU A 152 6.99 -2.91 -3.96
CA LEU A 152 7.49 -2.22 -2.77
C LEU A 152 8.19 -0.90 -3.14
N ILE A 153 8.18 0.05 -2.22
CA ILE A 153 8.95 1.29 -2.36
C ILE A 153 10.38 1.00 -1.92
N SER A 154 11.33 1.24 -2.81
CA SER A 154 12.76 1.10 -2.51
C SER A 154 13.28 2.30 -1.71
N GLY A 155 14.15 2.03 -0.74
CA GLY A 155 14.80 3.04 0.08
C GLY A 155 14.69 2.76 1.57
N ASN A 156 15.38 3.58 2.38
CA ASN A 156 15.36 3.47 3.83
C ASN A 156 14.26 4.36 4.42
N TYR A 157 13.40 3.78 5.24
CA TYR A 157 12.43 4.58 5.99
C TYR A 157 13.15 5.43 7.04
N PRO A 158 12.72 6.69 7.30
CA PRO A 158 13.33 7.54 8.32
C PRO A 158 13.30 6.89 9.71
N ASP A 159 14.30 7.23 10.54
CA ASP A 159 14.33 6.79 11.94
C ASP A 159 13.19 7.47 12.72
N TYR A 160 12.01 6.86 12.66
CA TYR A 160 10.80 7.33 13.33
C TYR A 160 10.91 7.22 14.86
N LYS A 161 11.77 6.33 15.38
CA LYS A 161 11.93 6.12 16.83
C LYS A 161 12.56 7.36 17.50
N SER A 162 13.46 8.04 16.80
CA SER A 162 14.14 9.24 17.29
C SER A 162 13.22 10.43 17.53
N ILE A 163 12.08 10.50 16.83
CA ILE A 163 11.11 11.59 16.94
C ILE A 163 9.94 11.30 17.88
N ILE A 164 9.88 10.10 18.46
CA ILE A 164 8.88 9.76 19.48
C ILE A 164 9.24 10.48 20.79
N PRO A 165 8.35 11.32 21.36
CA PRO A 165 8.61 11.97 22.63
C PRO A 165 8.80 10.94 23.75
N LYS A 166 9.94 10.97 24.44
CA LYS A 166 10.25 10.03 25.54
C LYS A 166 9.51 10.39 26.82
N GLU A 167 9.14 11.66 27.02
CA GLU A 167 8.34 12.12 28.16
C GLU A 167 7.37 13.21 27.68
N GLN A 168 6.09 13.08 28.03
CA GLN A 168 5.14 14.18 27.92
C GLN A 168 4.98 14.78 29.33
N LYS A 169 5.58 15.95 29.56
CA LYS A 169 5.20 16.78 30.71
C LYS A 169 3.93 17.54 30.32
N ILE A 170 2.79 16.99 30.71
CA ILE A 170 1.53 17.75 30.67
C ILE A 170 1.56 18.66 31.89
N ASN A 171 1.87 19.93 31.69
CA ASN A 171 1.61 20.96 32.70
C ASN A 171 0.12 21.31 32.56
N LEU A 172 -0.70 20.81 33.48
CA LEU A 172 -2.07 21.23 33.71
C LEU A 172 -2.08 22.55 34.48
#